data_949d6a30eed38d69cf598d6b51f22814
#
_entry.id   949d6a30eed38d69cf598d6b51f22814
#
_cell.length_a   1.000
_cell.length_b   1.000
_cell.length_c   1.000
_cell.angle_alpha   90.00
_cell.angle_beta   90.00
_cell.angle_gamma   90.00
#
_symmetry.space_group_name_H-M   'P 1'
#
loop_
_entity.id
_entity.type
_entity.pdbx_description
1 polymer ?
#
loop_
_entity_poly.entity_id
_entity_poly.type
_entity_poly.pdbx_seq_one_letter_code
_entity_poly.pdbx_strand_id
1 'polypeptide(L)'
;NYKIALVERIGGESCLRLDLSKNMKDISIERDITDMVTKLYPYGKDDAHIGSVNSGKQYIISENADIYGVREGYRDYTDYIEPSKILRRARWEFDSENEERIDVPCVNITGGYADISKLADYADEKINIGDTVTVIDCGNEIRERVIRLEYYPYQRRYRYICRQGKKGFVFLS
;
A
#
# COMPACT_ATOMS: atom_id res chain seq x y z
N ASN A 1 31.03 11.48 -8.73
CA ASN A 1 29.93 11.96 -9.58
C ASN A 1 28.64 11.24 -9.16
N TYR A 2 27.72 12.00 -8.58
CA TYR A 2 26.37 11.50 -8.26
C TYR A 2 25.51 11.67 -9.49
N LYS A 3 24.75 10.61 -9.86
CA LYS A 3 23.73 10.66 -10.90
C LYS A 3 22.36 10.66 -10.21
N ILE A 4 21.55 11.67 -10.51
CA ILE A 4 20.15 11.71 -10.08
C ILE A 4 19.31 11.20 -11.26
N ALA A 5 18.53 10.16 -11.04
CA ALA A 5 17.57 9.64 -12.01
C ALA A 5 16.16 9.76 -11.42
N LEU A 6 15.23 10.30 -12.20
CA LEU A 6 13.81 10.25 -11.88
C LEU A 6 13.26 8.96 -12.46
N VAL A 7 12.78 8.07 -11.61
CA VAL A 7 12.18 6.79 -12.01
C VAL A 7 10.76 6.71 -11.45
N GLU A 8 9.86 6.11 -12.20
CA GLU A 8 8.46 5.97 -11.80
C GLU A 8 8.33 5.00 -10.61
N ARG A 9 9.16 3.97 -10.56
CA ARG A 9 9.20 2.97 -9.50
C ARG A 9 10.63 2.50 -9.24
N ILE A 10 10.99 2.37 -7.96
CA ILE A 10 12.21 1.68 -7.50
C ILE A 10 11.81 0.27 -7.10
N GLY A 11 12.64 -0.73 -7.44
CA GLY A 11 12.38 -2.15 -7.16
C GLY A 11 11.47 -2.82 -8.21
N GLY A 12 11.27 -4.10 -8.06
CA GLY A 12 10.52 -4.96 -8.97
C GLY A 12 9.64 -5.96 -8.23
N GLU A 13 9.03 -6.85 -9.00
CA GLU A 13 8.37 -8.03 -8.45
C GLU A 13 9.46 -9.02 -8.04
N SER A 14 9.53 -9.33 -6.76
CA SER A 14 10.44 -10.35 -6.24
C SER A 14 9.74 -11.70 -6.18
N CYS A 15 10.43 -12.76 -6.60
CA CYS A 15 9.97 -14.13 -6.40
C CYS A 15 10.08 -14.57 -4.93
N LEU A 16 10.61 -13.71 -4.07
CA LEU A 16 10.86 -14.04 -2.68
C LEU A 16 9.57 -14.19 -1.90
N ARG A 17 9.43 -15.35 -1.27
CA ARG A 17 8.38 -15.67 -0.32
C ARG A 17 8.97 -15.65 1.09
N LEU A 18 8.47 -14.76 1.92
CA LEU A 18 8.84 -14.64 3.32
C LEU A 18 7.92 -15.54 4.16
N ASP A 19 8.49 -16.56 4.76
CA ASP A 19 7.76 -17.59 5.50
C ASP A 19 8.48 -17.87 6.84
N LEU A 20 7.75 -17.89 7.94
CA LEU A 20 8.27 -18.22 9.28
C LEU A 20 8.90 -19.62 9.34
N SER A 21 8.44 -20.55 8.51
CA SER A 21 8.99 -21.90 8.45
C SER A 21 10.32 -21.98 7.68
N LYS A 22 10.67 -20.95 6.89
CA LYS A 22 11.81 -20.99 5.96
C LYS A 22 12.88 -19.95 6.27
N ASN A 23 12.56 -18.68 6.08
CA ASN A 23 13.55 -17.59 6.04
C ASN A 23 13.22 -16.41 6.95
N MET A 24 12.07 -16.41 7.61
CA MET A 24 11.71 -15.40 8.59
C MET A 24 12.01 -15.86 10.02
N LYS A 25 12.38 -14.90 10.87
CA LYS A 25 12.56 -15.13 12.31
C LYS A 25 11.37 -14.67 13.13
N ASP A 26 10.79 -13.57 12.72
CA ASP A 26 9.64 -12.95 13.37
C ASP A 26 8.81 -12.20 12.34
N ILE A 27 7.55 -11.96 12.66
CA ILE A 27 6.63 -11.15 11.87
C ILE A 27 5.71 -10.40 12.83
N SER A 28 5.47 -9.13 12.53
CA SER A 28 4.41 -8.32 13.14
C SER A 28 3.59 -7.69 12.04
N ILE A 29 2.29 -7.92 12.07
CA ILE A 29 1.33 -7.36 11.10
C ILE A 29 0.38 -6.45 11.86
N GLU A 30 0.46 -5.16 11.58
CA GLU A 30 -0.43 -4.14 12.12
C GLU A 30 -1.39 -3.70 11.05
N ARG A 31 -2.69 -3.65 11.38
CA ARG A 31 -3.75 -3.15 10.50
C ARG A 31 -4.35 -1.89 11.10
N ASP A 32 -4.10 -0.76 10.45
CA ASP A 32 -4.63 0.53 10.87
C ASP A 32 -5.85 0.89 10.02
N ILE A 33 -6.97 1.11 10.70
CA ILE A 33 -8.25 1.50 10.10
C ILE A 33 -8.63 2.96 10.40
N THR A 34 -7.73 3.73 11.02
CA THR A 34 -8.03 5.08 11.53
C THR A 34 -8.47 6.02 10.41
N ASP A 35 -7.73 6.02 9.30
CA ASP A 35 -7.99 6.89 8.15
C ASP A 35 -8.82 6.22 7.05
N MET A 36 -9.39 5.04 7.33
CA MET A 36 -10.17 4.30 6.34
C MET A 36 -11.52 4.96 6.11
N VAL A 37 -11.90 5.10 4.83
CA VAL A 37 -13.17 5.68 4.40
C VAL A 37 -13.87 4.71 3.46
N THR A 38 -15.08 4.26 3.82
CA THR A 38 -15.91 3.39 2.97
C THR A 38 -17.10 4.11 2.36
N LYS A 39 -17.42 5.32 2.84
CA LYS A 39 -18.44 6.22 2.26
C LYS A 39 -17.82 7.59 2.06
N LEU A 40 -17.64 7.99 0.81
CA LEU A 40 -16.91 9.20 0.43
C LEU A 40 -17.86 10.25 -0.12
N TYR A 41 -17.76 11.47 0.42
CA TYR A 41 -18.40 12.68 -0.09
C TYR A 41 -17.37 13.50 -0.88
N PRO A 42 -17.38 13.43 -2.20
CA PRO A 42 -16.46 14.20 -3.03
C PRO A 42 -17.03 15.57 -3.35
N TYR A 43 -16.23 16.60 -3.17
CA TYR A 43 -16.53 17.98 -3.53
C TYR A 43 -15.53 18.47 -4.57
N GLY A 44 -15.97 19.33 -5.46
CA GLY A 44 -15.13 20.04 -6.41
C GLY A 44 -15.06 21.52 -6.08
N LYS A 45 -14.46 22.28 -7.02
CA LYS A 45 -14.40 23.73 -6.91
C LYS A 45 -15.79 24.33 -6.89
N ASP A 46 -15.95 25.41 -6.11
CA ASP A 46 -17.21 26.15 -5.94
C ASP A 46 -18.37 25.27 -5.46
N ASP A 47 -18.08 24.37 -4.50
CA ASP A 47 -19.00 23.41 -3.91
C ASP A 47 -19.67 22.47 -4.93
N ALA A 48 -19.05 22.27 -6.09
CA ALA A 48 -19.55 21.32 -7.07
C ALA A 48 -19.62 19.91 -6.48
N HIS A 49 -20.74 19.23 -6.65
CA HIS A 49 -20.98 17.90 -6.11
C HIS A 49 -21.50 16.93 -7.18
N ILE A 50 -21.41 15.63 -6.90
CA ILE A 50 -21.74 14.57 -7.86
C ILE A 50 -23.22 14.26 -7.99
N GLY A 51 -24.10 14.89 -7.24
CA GLY A 51 -25.53 14.54 -7.16
C GLY A 51 -26.24 14.51 -8.52
N SER A 52 -25.92 15.44 -9.44
CA SER A 52 -26.53 15.50 -10.76
C SER A 52 -26.21 14.30 -11.67
N VAL A 53 -25.09 13.62 -11.45
CA VAL A 53 -24.60 12.48 -12.24
C VAL A 53 -24.60 11.16 -11.47
N ASN A 54 -25.08 11.17 -10.21
CA ASN A 54 -25.06 10.02 -9.32
C ASN A 54 -26.44 9.77 -8.69
N SER A 55 -27.51 9.86 -9.48
CA SER A 55 -28.90 9.61 -9.04
C SER A 55 -29.33 10.40 -7.81
N GLY A 56 -28.90 11.66 -7.70
CA GLY A 56 -29.20 12.55 -6.58
C GLY A 56 -28.33 12.35 -5.34
N LYS A 57 -27.53 11.28 -5.28
CA LYS A 57 -26.64 10.99 -4.15
C LYS A 57 -25.35 11.81 -4.25
N GLN A 58 -25.01 12.53 -3.20
CA GLN A 58 -23.78 13.33 -3.11
C GLN A 58 -22.57 12.53 -2.61
N TYR A 59 -22.68 11.21 -2.48
CA TYR A 59 -21.67 10.31 -1.97
C TYR A 59 -21.57 9.04 -2.82
N ILE A 60 -20.43 8.36 -2.67
CA ILE A 60 -20.24 6.99 -3.16
C ILE A 60 -19.93 6.08 -1.97
N ILE A 61 -20.29 4.80 -2.09
CA ILE A 61 -20.03 3.76 -1.08
C ILE A 61 -19.19 2.67 -1.73
N SER A 62 -18.15 2.23 -1.04
CA SER A 62 -17.36 1.06 -1.39
C SER A 62 -18.08 -0.24 -1.01
N GLU A 63 -17.84 -1.31 -1.76
CA GLU A 63 -18.27 -2.67 -1.40
C GLU A 63 -17.67 -3.13 -0.05
N ASN A 64 -16.51 -2.62 0.32
CA ASN A 64 -15.87 -2.88 1.61
C ASN A 64 -16.64 -2.33 2.82
N ALA A 65 -17.67 -1.50 2.61
CA ALA A 65 -18.54 -1.05 3.67
C ALA A 65 -19.32 -2.21 4.34
N ASP A 66 -19.56 -3.29 3.60
CA ASP A 66 -20.20 -4.49 4.14
C ASP A 66 -19.29 -5.27 5.11
N ILE A 67 -17.97 -5.14 4.93
CA ILE A 67 -16.96 -5.82 5.74
C ILE A 67 -16.54 -4.98 6.95
N TYR A 68 -16.24 -3.70 6.70
CA TYR A 68 -15.64 -2.80 7.71
C TYR A 68 -16.62 -1.81 8.30
N GLY A 69 -17.89 -1.86 7.90
CA GLY A 69 -18.90 -0.88 8.27
C GLY A 69 -18.81 0.42 7.48
N VAL A 70 -19.81 1.27 7.66
CA VAL A 70 -19.86 2.59 7.00
C VAL A 70 -18.97 3.56 7.77
N ARG A 71 -17.90 4.01 7.12
CA ARG A 71 -16.96 5.02 7.62
C ARG A 71 -16.99 6.21 6.67
N GLU A 72 -17.56 7.31 7.14
CA GLU A 72 -17.77 8.49 6.32
C GLU A 72 -16.50 9.36 6.25
N GLY A 73 -16.22 9.88 5.07
CA GLY A 73 -15.16 10.83 4.84
C GLY A 73 -15.49 11.75 3.67
N TYR A 74 -14.73 12.81 3.52
CA TYR A 74 -14.88 13.75 2.42
C TYR A 74 -13.53 14.01 1.76
N ARG A 75 -13.60 14.36 0.47
CA ARG A 75 -12.42 14.76 -0.33
C ARG A 75 -12.78 15.99 -1.13
N ASP A 76 -11.86 16.94 -1.11
CA ASP A 76 -11.94 18.15 -1.91
C ASP A 76 -11.04 18.02 -3.15
N TYR A 77 -11.69 18.11 -4.31
CA TYR A 77 -11.03 18.05 -5.61
C TYR A 77 -11.10 19.42 -6.28
N THR A 78 -10.36 20.39 -5.74
CA THR A 78 -10.37 21.81 -6.14
C THR A 78 -10.04 22.06 -7.63
N ASP A 79 -9.43 21.09 -8.30
CA ASP A 79 -9.10 21.17 -9.73
C ASP A 79 -10.29 20.86 -10.64
N TYR A 80 -11.40 20.34 -10.11
CA TYR A 80 -12.53 19.89 -10.89
C TYR A 80 -13.82 20.69 -10.56
N ILE A 81 -14.50 21.17 -11.61
CA ILE A 81 -15.80 21.81 -11.54
C ILE A 81 -16.91 20.86 -12.05
N GLU A 82 -16.56 19.98 -12.98
CA GLU A 82 -17.50 19.12 -13.68
C GLU A 82 -17.85 17.88 -12.82
N PRO A 83 -19.15 17.66 -12.46
CA PRO A 83 -19.57 16.54 -11.60
C PRO A 83 -19.13 15.16 -12.09
N SER A 84 -19.10 14.93 -13.41
CA SER A 84 -18.67 13.66 -13.99
C SER A 84 -17.19 13.36 -13.75
N LYS A 85 -16.34 14.39 -13.79
CA LYS A 85 -14.90 14.25 -13.50
C LYS A 85 -14.65 14.01 -12.01
N ILE A 86 -15.40 14.72 -11.15
CA ILE A 86 -15.37 14.51 -9.70
C ILE A 86 -15.76 13.06 -9.37
N LEU A 87 -16.87 12.56 -9.95
CA LEU A 87 -17.34 11.20 -9.73
C LEU A 87 -16.29 10.15 -10.17
N ARG A 88 -15.69 10.34 -11.36
CA ARG A 88 -14.65 9.43 -11.85
C ARG A 88 -13.43 9.42 -10.94
N ARG A 89 -12.98 10.59 -10.47
CA ARG A 89 -11.83 10.70 -9.55
C ARG A 89 -12.15 10.07 -8.20
N ALA A 90 -13.36 10.28 -7.67
CA ALA A 90 -13.79 9.67 -6.42
C ALA A 90 -13.86 8.15 -6.49
N ARG A 91 -14.36 7.58 -7.60
CA ARG A 91 -14.39 6.12 -7.81
C ARG A 91 -13.00 5.52 -7.84
N TRP A 92 -12.01 6.25 -8.37
CA TRP A 92 -10.61 5.81 -8.34
C TRP A 92 -10.07 5.60 -6.92
N GLU A 93 -10.57 6.34 -5.91
CA GLU A 93 -10.17 6.14 -4.51
C GLU A 93 -10.53 4.74 -3.97
N PHE A 94 -11.50 4.06 -4.59
CA PHE A 94 -11.96 2.71 -4.23
C PHE A 94 -11.53 1.63 -5.23
N ASP A 95 -10.85 2.01 -6.31
CA ASP A 95 -10.46 1.10 -7.38
C ASP A 95 -9.38 0.11 -6.90
N SER A 96 -9.51 -1.16 -7.29
CA SER A 96 -8.56 -2.22 -6.95
C SER A 96 -7.17 -2.00 -7.53
N GLU A 97 -7.06 -1.27 -8.65
CA GLU A 97 -5.80 -0.91 -9.28
C GLU A 97 -5.10 0.28 -8.58
N ASN A 98 -5.80 0.96 -7.69
CA ASN A 98 -5.24 2.06 -6.92
C ASN A 98 -4.51 1.52 -5.68
N GLU A 99 -3.18 1.58 -5.69
CA GLU A 99 -2.34 1.18 -4.55
C GLU A 99 -2.62 2.03 -3.29
N GLU A 100 -3.23 3.21 -3.45
CA GLU A 100 -3.53 4.17 -2.38
C GLU A 100 -5.02 4.19 -1.99
N ARG A 101 -5.75 3.07 -2.22
CA ARG A 101 -7.17 2.96 -1.85
C ARG A 101 -7.38 3.36 -0.39
N ILE A 102 -8.53 4.04 -0.17
CA ILE A 102 -8.88 4.55 1.15
C ILE A 102 -9.90 3.66 1.89
N ASP A 103 -10.44 2.66 1.24
CA ASP A 103 -11.51 1.79 1.74
C ASP A 103 -11.02 0.44 2.28
N VAL A 104 -9.72 0.29 2.42
CA VAL A 104 -9.06 -0.87 3.02
C VAL A 104 -8.15 -0.45 4.16
N PRO A 105 -7.90 -1.32 5.14
CA PRO A 105 -6.94 -1.04 6.21
C PRO A 105 -5.54 -0.75 5.66
N CYS A 106 -4.83 0.18 6.27
CA CYS A 106 -3.41 0.33 6.03
C CYS A 106 -2.67 -0.81 6.75
N VAL A 107 -1.96 -1.66 6.01
CA VAL A 107 -1.22 -2.79 6.56
C VAL A 107 0.25 -2.43 6.67
N ASN A 108 0.80 -2.56 7.89
CA ASN A 108 2.24 -2.44 8.14
C ASN A 108 2.78 -3.81 8.54
N ILE A 109 3.73 -4.32 7.80
CA ILE A 109 4.40 -5.59 8.09
C ILE A 109 5.84 -5.30 8.47
N THR A 110 6.25 -5.78 9.62
CA THR A 110 7.63 -5.71 10.10
C THR A 110 8.11 -7.11 10.39
N GLY A 111 9.29 -7.45 9.93
CA GLY A 111 9.85 -8.77 10.23
C GLY A 111 11.36 -8.83 10.06
N GLY A 112 11.95 -9.82 10.73
CA GLY A 112 13.34 -10.19 10.56
C GLY A 112 13.49 -11.35 9.59
N TYR A 113 14.42 -11.27 8.64
CA TYR A 113 14.71 -12.40 7.77
C TYR A 113 16.20 -12.73 7.74
N ALA A 114 16.50 -14.00 7.53
CA ALA A 114 17.86 -14.46 7.30
C ALA A 114 18.18 -14.34 5.80
N ASP A 115 19.29 -13.67 5.48
CA ASP A 115 19.78 -13.59 4.09
C ASP A 115 20.31 -14.96 3.67
N ILE A 116 19.50 -15.68 2.93
CA ILE A 116 19.84 -16.99 2.36
C ILE A 116 20.35 -16.89 0.91
N SER A 117 20.42 -15.70 0.33
CA SER A 117 20.90 -15.47 -1.05
C SER A 117 22.35 -15.92 -1.29
N LYS A 118 23.10 -16.14 -0.22
CA LYS A 118 24.47 -16.69 -0.28
C LYS A 118 24.53 -18.21 -0.41
N LEU A 119 23.41 -18.90 -0.28
CA LEU A 119 23.30 -20.33 -0.53
C LEU A 119 23.06 -20.54 -2.02
N ALA A 120 23.72 -21.55 -2.62
CA ALA A 120 23.78 -21.74 -4.07
C ALA A 120 22.40 -21.81 -4.75
N ASP A 121 21.40 -22.36 -4.06
CA ASP A 121 20.04 -22.57 -4.62
C ASP A 121 19.11 -21.38 -4.36
N TYR A 122 19.57 -20.30 -3.72
CA TYR A 122 18.76 -19.18 -3.26
C TYR A 122 19.34 -17.82 -3.66
N ALA A 123 20.19 -17.79 -4.68
CA ALA A 123 20.87 -16.56 -5.11
C ALA A 123 19.91 -15.43 -5.51
N ASP A 124 18.72 -15.78 -6.01
CA ASP A 124 17.68 -14.83 -6.43
C ASP A 124 16.78 -14.38 -5.28
N GLU A 125 16.96 -14.94 -4.07
CA GLU A 125 16.18 -14.58 -2.89
C GLU A 125 16.79 -13.40 -2.11
N LYS A 126 17.16 -12.34 -2.80
CA LYS A 126 17.64 -11.10 -2.20
C LYS A 126 16.53 -10.06 -2.19
N ILE A 127 16.34 -9.41 -1.04
CA ILE A 127 15.40 -8.29 -0.90
C ILE A 127 16.14 -6.98 -1.17
N ASN A 128 15.52 -6.11 -1.95
CA ASN A 128 15.94 -4.73 -2.10
C ASN A 128 14.79 -3.79 -1.69
N ILE A 129 15.15 -2.54 -1.36
CA ILE A 129 14.16 -1.50 -1.11
C ILE A 129 13.35 -1.26 -2.39
N GLY A 130 12.05 -1.21 -2.26
CA GLY A 130 11.12 -1.03 -3.38
C GLY A 130 10.61 -2.32 -4.01
N ASP A 131 11.20 -3.48 -3.69
CA ASP A 131 10.71 -4.76 -4.18
C ASP A 131 9.34 -5.10 -3.56
N THR A 132 8.48 -5.72 -4.36
CA THR A 132 7.25 -6.35 -3.86
C THR A 132 7.58 -7.79 -3.45
N VAL A 133 7.33 -8.13 -2.21
CA VAL A 133 7.55 -9.46 -1.63
C VAL A 133 6.24 -10.10 -1.23
N THR A 134 6.19 -11.44 -1.23
CA THR A 134 5.04 -12.19 -0.72
C THR A 134 5.35 -12.66 0.69
N VAL A 135 4.56 -12.23 1.65
CA VAL A 135 4.65 -12.65 3.06
C VAL A 135 3.59 -13.70 3.33
N ILE A 136 3.98 -14.82 3.93
CA ILE A 136 3.08 -15.90 4.31
C ILE A 136 2.73 -15.77 5.80
N ASP A 137 1.46 -15.51 6.08
CA ASP A 137 0.93 -15.44 7.45
C ASP A 137 -0.20 -16.46 7.62
N CYS A 138 0.04 -17.50 8.43
CA CYS A 138 -0.93 -18.57 8.69
C CYS A 138 -1.59 -19.15 7.43
N GLY A 139 -0.82 -19.26 6.34
CA GLY A 139 -1.31 -19.78 5.04
C GLY A 139 -1.91 -18.71 4.12
N ASN A 140 -2.08 -17.49 4.57
CA ASN A 140 -2.50 -16.37 3.74
C ASN A 140 -1.29 -15.72 3.08
N GLU A 141 -1.43 -15.36 1.81
CA GLU A 141 -0.41 -14.64 1.06
C GLU A 141 -0.74 -13.13 1.08
N ILE A 142 0.20 -12.35 1.58
CA ILE A 142 0.11 -10.89 1.62
C ILE A 142 1.24 -10.35 0.74
N ARG A 143 0.89 -9.62 -0.33
CA ARG A 143 1.88 -9.00 -1.24
C ARG A 143 2.04 -7.54 -0.89
N GLU A 144 3.25 -7.20 -0.46
CA GLU A 144 3.54 -5.85 0.01
C GLU A 144 4.90 -5.37 -0.46
N ARG A 145 5.03 -4.04 -0.53
CA ARG A 145 6.24 -3.40 -0.97
C ARG A 145 7.16 -3.11 0.20
N VAL A 146 8.44 -3.45 0.04
CA VAL A 146 9.49 -3.15 1.03
C VAL A 146 9.83 -1.65 0.96
N ILE A 147 9.54 -0.92 2.01
CA ILE A 147 9.82 0.52 2.12
C ILE A 147 11.06 0.83 2.94
N ARG A 148 11.49 -0.12 3.77
CA ARG A 148 12.69 0.02 4.61
C ARG A 148 13.38 -1.33 4.77
N LEU A 149 14.71 -1.31 4.71
CA LEU A 149 15.55 -2.47 4.94
C LEU A 149 16.71 -2.06 5.85
N GLU A 150 16.85 -2.73 7.01
CA GLU A 150 17.91 -2.51 7.96
C GLU A 150 18.78 -3.76 8.05
N TYR A 151 20.10 -3.60 8.00
CA TYR A 151 21.04 -4.69 8.14
C TYR A 151 21.73 -4.66 9.50
N TYR A 152 21.70 -5.78 10.20
CA TYR A 152 22.38 -5.98 11.50
C TYR A 152 23.59 -6.89 11.33
N PRO A 153 24.82 -6.34 11.12
CA PRO A 153 25.99 -7.12 10.75
C PRO A 153 26.39 -8.15 11.81
N TYR A 154 26.29 -7.81 13.10
CA TYR A 154 26.62 -8.71 14.20
C TYR A 154 25.67 -9.93 14.32
N GLN A 155 24.45 -9.77 13.86
CA GLN A 155 23.42 -10.82 13.91
C GLN A 155 23.23 -11.49 12.55
N ARG A 156 23.90 -11.00 11.50
CA ARG A 156 23.78 -11.46 10.10
C ARG A 156 22.32 -11.59 9.67
N ARG A 157 21.52 -10.59 9.99
CA ARG A 157 20.09 -10.55 9.66
C ARG A 157 19.70 -9.21 9.09
N TYR A 158 18.62 -9.23 8.35
CA TYR A 158 17.91 -8.03 7.89
C TYR A 158 16.60 -7.88 8.64
N ARG A 159 16.19 -6.65 8.85
CA ARG A 159 14.83 -6.27 9.23
C ARG A 159 14.22 -5.52 8.09
N TYR A 160 13.04 -5.92 7.67
CA TYR A 160 12.29 -5.26 6.63
C TYR A 160 11.01 -4.65 7.19
N ILE A 161 10.53 -3.59 6.56
CA ILE A 161 9.24 -2.97 6.81
C ILE A 161 8.55 -2.85 5.46
N CYS A 162 7.36 -3.42 5.36
CA CYS A 162 6.47 -3.27 4.23
C CYS A 162 5.27 -2.44 4.64
N ARG A 163 4.71 -1.68 3.71
CA ARG A 163 3.51 -0.89 3.95
C ARG A 163 2.63 -0.89 2.71
N GLN A 164 1.34 -1.16 2.91
CA GLN A 164 0.31 -0.99 1.90
C GLN A 164 -0.18 0.47 1.93
N GLY A 165 -0.33 1.06 0.74
CA GLY A 165 -0.97 2.35 0.56
C GLY A 165 -0.26 3.54 1.21
N LYS A 166 -0.10 4.60 0.46
CA LYS A 166 0.58 5.88 0.61
C LYS A 166 2.03 5.82 0.17
N LYS A 167 2.32 6.57 -0.89
CA LYS A 167 3.69 6.84 -1.37
C LYS A 167 4.51 7.43 -0.23
N GLY A 168 5.19 6.57 0.51
CA GLY A 168 6.21 6.99 1.46
C GLY A 168 7.43 7.47 0.68
N PHE A 169 7.91 8.67 0.95
CA PHE A 169 9.21 9.09 0.46
C PHE A 169 10.26 8.17 1.09
N VAL A 170 11.03 7.50 0.24
CA VAL A 170 12.18 6.71 0.68
C VAL A 170 13.31 7.69 0.90
N PHE A 171 13.65 7.95 2.15
CA PHE A 171 14.89 8.65 2.49
C PHE A 171 16.04 7.64 2.50
N LEU A 172 16.96 7.77 1.56
CA LEU A 172 18.24 7.07 1.58
C LEU A 172 19.18 7.88 2.49
N SER A 173 19.49 7.34 3.66
CA SER A 173 20.56 7.85 4.53
C SER A 173 21.84 7.08 4.26
#